data_137bb71a428411e5b87b0b4a4a747c81
#
_entry.id   137bb71a428411e5b87b0b4a4a747c81
#
_cell.length_a   1.000
_cell.length_b   1.000
_cell.length_c   1.000
_cell.angle_alpha   90.00
_cell.angle_beta   90.00
_cell.angle_gamma   90.00
#
_symmetry.space_group_name_H-M   'P 1'
#
loop_
_entity.id
_entity.type
_entity.pdbx_description
1 polymer ?
#
loop_
_entity_poly.entity_id
_entity_poly.type
_entity_poly.pdbx_seq_one_letter_code
_entity_poly.pdbx_strand_id
1 'polypeptide(L)'
;DLSPKDRMSLSFYSGLDDFSFGDLGLTSDWGNNTISLSYRRLFSERMVGNFLLATSQFFTNFGLGGEDGLNNENLIDDKTFSANLSYFQSEDLEWRYGLQVKQLGIEYLSTFGDTVTFDIRENPVEGAGYAKLKWKTGIRMVIEPGVRYNFYSVYADEPYIDLRLGMKYLLTDDRYINFAVGNYHQFIGTIQDDFNPPILDNWLAVDESVDPASAIQIVLGYEEYFQDVYRVQIETYYKDIKNMLTYEEFRASTDAEVSSGKIRDTFTPSDGYAYGLELFGQKTLGKLTGWIAYTYSVSRKMMNSIYTESEEEYYTNWDRAHAVSVLGNYMKNEKWELNLKWAWQSGQAYTPILGYYLEKFPGDPGYNFHTIPGVRNSGRYPSYHRLDIGAVRHGTIFKKKADFFIQVINTYDQKNIFRYIYRLGNDQNGIDDDNDWVEEEHDLNGNGNPDAGEENVDEADEGRMQRNDISLFPLIPTIGLTIYF
;
A
#
# COMPACT_ATOMS: atom_id res chain seq x y z
N ASP A 1 -32.48 8.47 11.32
CA ASP A 1 -33.42 7.35 11.11
C ASP A 1 -34.74 7.88 10.54
N LEU A 2 -35.20 7.30 9.42
CA LEU A 2 -36.49 7.66 8.80
C LEU A 2 -37.66 6.99 9.50
N SER A 3 -37.44 5.78 10.00
CA SER A 3 -38.39 5.02 10.81
C SER A 3 -37.62 3.99 11.67
N PRO A 4 -38.26 3.26 12.60
CA PRO A 4 -37.65 2.17 13.33
C PRO A 4 -37.09 1.04 12.41
N LYS A 5 -37.59 0.97 11.18
CA LYS A 5 -37.19 -0.04 10.18
C LYS A 5 -36.28 0.51 9.10
N ASP A 6 -36.14 1.83 8.98
CA ASP A 6 -35.47 2.49 7.88
C ASP A 6 -34.41 3.47 8.38
N ARG A 7 -33.16 3.25 7.96
CA ARG A 7 -32.04 4.13 8.26
C ARG A 7 -31.37 4.58 6.97
N MET A 8 -31.20 5.87 6.81
CA MET A 8 -30.46 6.46 5.69
C MET A 8 -29.29 7.27 6.24
N SER A 9 -28.15 7.18 5.58
CA SER A 9 -26.93 7.93 5.92
C SER A 9 -26.32 8.49 4.67
N LEU A 10 -26.01 9.78 4.70
CA LEU A 10 -25.22 10.46 3.67
C LEU A 10 -23.84 10.75 4.25
N SER A 11 -22.79 10.39 3.54
CA SER A 11 -21.42 10.65 3.94
C SER A 11 -20.69 11.39 2.82
N PHE A 12 -19.85 12.34 3.21
CA PHE A 12 -18.97 13.08 2.34
C PHE A 12 -17.57 13.05 2.91
N TYR A 13 -16.56 12.84 2.05
CA TYR A 13 -15.17 12.93 2.39
C TYR A 13 -14.41 13.65 1.29
N SER A 14 -13.48 14.53 1.67
CA SER A 14 -12.54 15.19 0.76
C SER A 14 -11.21 15.32 1.48
N GLY A 15 -10.14 14.92 0.83
CA GLY A 15 -8.78 15.02 1.32
C GLY A 15 -7.84 15.35 0.18
N LEU A 16 -6.86 16.20 0.47
CA LEU A 16 -5.78 16.56 -0.44
C LEU A 16 -4.49 16.60 0.37
N ASP A 17 -3.47 15.93 -0.11
CA ASP A 17 -2.12 15.93 0.45
C ASP A 17 -1.14 16.30 -0.66
N ASP A 18 -0.12 17.07 -0.30
CA ASP A 18 0.98 17.45 -1.17
C ASP A 18 2.33 17.25 -0.49
N PHE A 19 3.32 16.96 -1.28
CA PHE A 19 4.65 16.68 -0.80
C PHE A 19 5.68 17.10 -1.85
N SER A 20 6.69 17.85 -1.44
CA SER A 20 7.76 18.33 -2.33
C SER A 20 9.11 18.28 -1.67
N PHE A 21 10.11 17.75 -2.37
CA PHE A 21 11.52 17.89 -2.08
C PHE A 21 12.18 18.69 -3.19
N GLY A 22 12.28 20.01 -2.98
CA GLY A 22 12.76 20.96 -3.98
C GLY A 22 14.17 20.67 -4.50
N ASP A 23 15.08 20.22 -3.65
CA ASP A 23 16.48 19.90 -4.00
C ASP A 23 16.61 18.70 -4.94
N LEU A 24 15.58 17.86 -5.03
CA LEU A 24 15.54 16.68 -5.88
C LEU A 24 14.60 16.83 -7.08
N GLY A 25 13.90 17.98 -7.20
CA GLY A 25 12.82 18.12 -8.19
C GLY A 25 11.71 17.08 -8.04
N LEU A 26 11.54 16.53 -6.82
CA LEU A 26 10.54 15.52 -6.51
C LEU A 26 9.27 16.21 -6.01
N THR A 27 8.17 15.98 -6.70
CA THR A 27 6.84 16.46 -6.31
C THR A 27 5.87 15.29 -6.28
N SER A 28 4.93 15.31 -5.37
CA SER A 28 3.81 14.37 -5.36
C SER A 28 2.61 15.00 -4.69
N ASP A 29 1.48 14.97 -5.35
CA ASP A 29 0.19 15.34 -4.78
C ASP A 29 -0.83 14.24 -5.04
N TRP A 30 -1.73 14.04 -4.09
CA TRP A 30 -2.80 13.07 -4.21
C TRP A 30 -4.05 13.54 -3.46
N GLY A 31 -5.17 13.10 -3.92
CA GLY A 31 -6.44 13.45 -3.29
C GLY A 31 -7.51 12.42 -3.50
N ASN A 32 -8.52 12.48 -2.62
CA ASN A 32 -9.70 11.63 -2.69
C ASN A 32 -10.95 12.42 -2.34
N ASN A 33 -11.96 12.33 -3.20
CA ASN A 33 -13.29 12.89 -2.99
C ASN A 33 -14.31 11.78 -3.06
N THR A 34 -15.15 11.64 -2.03
CA THR A 34 -16.15 10.57 -1.98
C THR A 34 -17.48 11.10 -1.47
N ILE A 35 -18.56 10.73 -2.14
CA ILE A 35 -19.95 10.92 -1.67
C ILE A 35 -20.62 9.58 -1.66
N SER A 36 -21.26 9.20 -0.56
CA SER A 36 -22.00 7.96 -0.48
C SER A 36 -23.34 8.13 0.23
N LEU A 37 -24.35 7.47 -0.32
CA LEU A 37 -25.69 7.34 0.25
C LEU A 37 -25.93 5.88 0.59
N SER A 38 -26.06 5.56 1.85
CA SER A 38 -26.41 4.22 2.33
C SER A 38 -27.84 4.19 2.88
N TYR A 39 -28.58 3.16 2.50
CA TYR A 39 -29.93 2.91 2.99
C TYR A 39 -30.04 1.50 3.50
N ARG A 40 -30.46 1.38 4.77
CA ARG A 40 -30.74 0.09 5.41
C ARG A 40 -32.23 0.00 5.70
N ARG A 41 -32.82 -1.16 5.33
CA ARG A 41 -34.22 -1.47 5.60
C ARG A 41 -34.40 -2.83 6.26
N LEU A 42 -35.18 -2.87 7.32
CA LEU A 42 -35.70 -4.08 7.94
C LEU A 42 -37.03 -4.44 7.25
N PHE A 43 -36.97 -5.33 6.24
CA PHE A 43 -38.15 -5.76 5.50
C PHE A 43 -39.10 -6.60 6.37
N SER A 44 -38.51 -7.47 7.22
CA SER A 44 -39.23 -8.26 8.23
C SER A 44 -38.26 -8.58 9.37
N GLU A 45 -38.75 -9.25 10.42
CA GLU A 45 -37.90 -9.72 11.54
C GLU A 45 -36.77 -10.65 11.08
N ARG A 46 -36.91 -11.23 9.88
CA ARG A 46 -35.95 -12.20 9.29
C ARG A 46 -35.19 -11.67 8.07
N MET A 47 -35.47 -10.44 7.61
CA MET A 47 -34.89 -9.97 6.36
C MET A 47 -34.43 -8.51 6.47
N VAL A 48 -33.12 -8.29 6.24
CA VAL A 48 -32.47 -6.99 6.24
C VAL A 48 -31.85 -6.73 4.88
N GLY A 49 -32.10 -5.54 4.33
CA GLY A 49 -31.43 -5.06 3.12
C GLY A 49 -30.53 -3.87 3.40
N ASN A 50 -29.36 -3.84 2.78
CA ASN A 50 -28.45 -2.71 2.76
C ASN A 50 -28.16 -2.33 1.31
N PHE A 51 -28.36 -1.06 0.98
CA PHE A 51 -28.18 -0.49 -0.35
C PHE A 51 -27.17 0.64 -0.25
N LEU A 52 -26.27 0.71 -1.23
CA LEU A 52 -25.26 1.76 -1.32
C LEU A 52 -25.25 2.34 -2.72
N LEU A 53 -25.26 3.66 -2.80
CA LEU A 53 -24.84 4.43 -3.97
C LEU A 53 -23.63 5.26 -3.56
N ALA A 54 -22.55 5.16 -4.30
CA ALA A 54 -21.35 5.92 -4.02
C ALA A 54 -20.71 6.42 -5.33
N THR A 55 -20.08 7.58 -5.22
CA THR A 55 -19.13 8.05 -6.23
C THR A 55 -17.86 8.48 -5.51
N SER A 56 -16.73 8.09 -6.05
CA SER A 56 -15.44 8.54 -5.55
C SER A 56 -14.50 8.85 -6.71
N GLN A 57 -13.63 9.83 -6.47
CA GLN A 57 -12.55 10.18 -7.36
C GLN A 57 -11.26 10.16 -6.56
N PHE A 58 -10.27 9.44 -7.05
CA PHE A 58 -8.92 9.41 -6.53
C PHE A 58 -7.97 9.84 -7.62
N PHE A 59 -7.03 10.72 -7.28
CA PHE A 59 -5.97 11.11 -8.21
C PHE A 59 -4.62 11.13 -7.52
N THR A 60 -3.58 10.89 -8.30
CA THR A 60 -2.18 11.07 -7.91
C THR A 60 -1.42 11.73 -9.03
N ASN A 61 -0.57 12.68 -8.68
CA ASN A 61 0.41 13.27 -9.58
C ASN A 61 1.79 13.06 -8.94
N PHE A 62 2.74 12.64 -9.74
CA PHE A 62 4.12 12.41 -9.33
C PHE A 62 5.07 13.01 -10.35
N GLY A 63 6.00 13.85 -9.90
CA GLY A 63 7.04 14.44 -10.72
C GLY A 63 8.43 14.17 -10.15
N LEU A 64 9.40 13.92 -11.03
CA LEU A 64 10.80 13.73 -10.70
C LEU A 64 11.68 14.41 -11.77
N GLY A 65 12.58 15.30 -11.35
CA GLY A 65 13.51 15.98 -12.26
C GLY A 65 12.98 17.30 -12.84
N GLY A 66 11.87 17.84 -12.30
CA GLY A 66 11.28 19.12 -12.74
C GLY A 66 10.51 19.01 -14.06
N GLU A 67 10.43 20.13 -14.82
CA GLU A 67 9.63 20.23 -16.05
C GLU A 67 10.12 19.30 -17.17
N ASP A 68 11.44 19.06 -17.25
CA ASP A 68 12.05 18.19 -18.26
C ASP A 68 12.15 16.72 -17.78
N GLY A 69 11.62 16.42 -16.59
CA GLY A 69 11.71 15.11 -15.95
C GLY A 69 10.51 14.21 -16.21
N LEU A 70 10.44 13.14 -15.41
CA LEU A 70 9.33 12.19 -15.39
C LEU A 70 8.13 12.79 -14.66
N ASN A 71 6.97 12.78 -15.31
CA ASN A 71 5.69 13.13 -14.69
C ASN A 71 4.68 11.99 -14.91
N ASN A 72 4.01 11.58 -13.84
CA ASN A 72 2.96 10.57 -13.86
C ASN A 72 1.68 11.15 -13.27
N GLU A 73 0.59 11.01 -13.98
CA GLU A 73 -0.76 11.38 -13.56
C GLU A 73 -1.63 10.12 -13.55
N ASN A 74 -2.32 9.85 -12.46
CA ASN A 74 -3.25 8.74 -12.38
C ASN A 74 -4.57 9.21 -11.77
N LEU A 75 -5.67 8.97 -12.49
CA LEU A 75 -7.02 9.33 -12.10
C LEU A 75 -7.90 8.09 -12.07
N ILE A 76 -8.68 7.93 -11.00
CA ILE A 76 -9.68 6.88 -10.86
C ILE A 76 -11.01 7.49 -10.48
N ASP A 77 -12.00 7.34 -11.34
CA ASP A 77 -13.41 7.60 -11.05
C ASP A 77 -14.15 6.30 -10.79
N ASP A 78 -14.83 6.17 -9.66
CA ASP A 78 -15.65 5.00 -9.31
C ASP A 78 -17.09 5.44 -9.03
N LYS A 79 -18.04 4.86 -9.74
CA LYS A 79 -19.49 4.99 -9.46
C LYS A 79 -20.04 3.62 -9.13
N THR A 80 -20.33 3.40 -7.86
CA THR A 80 -20.74 2.10 -7.33
C THR A 80 -22.19 2.10 -6.90
N PHE A 81 -22.93 1.07 -7.33
CA PHE A 81 -24.18 0.64 -6.72
C PHE A 81 -23.98 -0.74 -6.11
N SER A 82 -24.45 -0.96 -4.89
CA SER A 82 -24.54 -2.29 -4.30
C SER A 82 -25.84 -2.50 -3.52
N ALA A 83 -26.34 -3.73 -3.58
CA ALA A 83 -27.49 -4.21 -2.84
C ALA A 83 -27.15 -5.53 -2.15
N ASN A 84 -27.30 -5.58 -0.82
CA ASN A 84 -27.01 -6.76 -0.01
C ASN A 84 -28.21 -7.12 0.82
N LEU A 85 -28.64 -8.37 0.75
CA LEU A 85 -29.79 -8.91 1.48
C LEU A 85 -29.33 -10.02 2.42
N SER A 86 -29.68 -9.94 3.69
CA SER A 86 -29.53 -11.01 4.68
C SER A 86 -30.88 -11.58 5.03
N TYR A 87 -31.04 -12.88 4.89
CA TYR A 87 -32.26 -13.62 5.23
C TYR A 87 -31.97 -14.68 6.30
N PHE A 88 -32.50 -14.48 7.47
CA PHE A 88 -32.41 -15.39 8.63
C PHE A 88 -33.54 -16.43 8.54
N GLN A 89 -33.28 -17.55 7.88
CA GLN A 89 -34.26 -18.62 7.70
C GLN A 89 -34.59 -19.28 9.06
N SER A 90 -33.56 -19.47 9.91
CA SER A 90 -33.65 -19.94 11.29
C SER A 90 -32.52 -19.33 12.11
N GLU A 91 -32.40 -19.69 13.40
CA GLU A 91 -31.27 -19.31 14.26
C GLU A 91 -29.93 -19.90 13.78
N ASP A 92 -29.99 -21.00 13.02
CA ASP A 92 -28.83 -21.73 12.52
C ASP A 92 -28.54 -21.49 11.03
N LEU A 93 -29.45 -20.85 10.30
CA LEU A 93 -29.33 -20.73 8.85
C LEU A 93 -29.58 -19.29 8.39
N GLU A 94 -28.53 -18.65 7.89
CA GLU A 94 -28.55 -17.32 7.31
C GLU A 94 -28.07 -17.35 5.87
N TRP A 95 -28.89 -16.82 4.96
CA TRP A 95 -28.55 -16.57 3.58
C TRP A 95 -28.15 -15.13 3.36
N ARG A 96 -27.08 -14.89 2.60
CA ARG A 96 -26.68 -13.57 2.15
C ARG A 96 -26.58 -13.55 0.64
N TYR A 97 -27.23 -12.59 0.03
CA TYR A 97 -27.23 -12.36 -1.40
C TYR A 97 -26.74 -10.93 -1.65
N GLY A 98 -26.00 -10.74 -2.70
CA GLY A 98 -25.60 -9.38 -3.09
C GLY A 98 -25.46 -9.22 -4.58
N LEU A 99 -25.67 -7.99 -4.99
CA LEU A 99 -25.42 -7.48 -6.33
C LEU A 99 -24.56 -6.24 -6.21
N GLN A 100 -23.56 -6.10 -7.08
CA GLN A 100 -22.70 -4.93 -7.18
C GLN A 100 -22.51 -4.58 -8.64
N VAL A 101 -22.57 -3.29 -8.96
CA VAL A 101 -22.20 -2.76 -10.28
C VAL A 101 -21.34 -1.54 -10.06
N LYS A 102 -20.21 -1.49 -10.76
CA LYS A 102 -19.29 -0.36 -10.78
C LYS A 102 -19.08 0.12 -12.21
N GLN A 103 -19.17 1.41 -12.41
CA GLN A 103 -18.67 2.09 -13.59
C GLN A 103 -17.35 2.75 -13.17
N LEU A 104 -16.27 2.34 -13.81
CA LEU A 104 -14.94 2.86 -13.55
C LEU A 104 -14.49 3.77 -14.67
N GLY A 105 -13.71 4.80 -14.34
CA GLY A 105 -12.91 5.57 -15.27
C GLY A 105 -11.49 5.56 -14.75
N ILE A 106 -10.53 5.08 -15.52
CA ILE A 106 -9.13 4.99 -15.13
C ILE A 106 -8.29 5.64 -16.21
N GLU A 107 -7.53 6.66 -15.83
CA GLU A 107 -6.60 7.36 -16.70
C GLU A 107 -5.21 7.30 -16.09
N TYR A 108 -4.23 6.91 -16.89
CA TYR A 108 -2.82 6.94 -16.53
C TYR A 108 -2.03 7.57 -17.65
N LEU A 109 -1.44 8.73 -17.36
CA LEU A 109 -0.59 9.49 -18.27
C LEU A 109 0.83 9.53 -17.67
N SER A 110 1.82 9.15 -18.46
CA SER A 110 3.23 9.29 -18.12
C SER A 110 3.93 10.09 -19.21
N THR A 111 4.71 11.09 -18.82
CA THR A 111 5.51 11.90 -19.72
C THR A 111 6.95 12.01 -19.24
N PHE A 112 7.86 12.18 -20.17
CA PHE A 112 9.25 12.55 -19.91
C PHE A 112 9.54 13.83 -20.69
N GLY A 113 9.71 14.94 -19.99
CA GLY A 113 9.66 16.27 -20.61
C GLY A 113 8.34 16.44 -21.41
N ASP A 114 8.47 16.89 -22.64
CA ASP A 114 7.32 17.08 -23.57
C ASP A 114 6.87 15.77 -24.25
N THR A 115 7.54 14.64 -24.00
CA THR A 115 7.25 13.38 -24.69
C THR A 115 6.30 12.52 -23.86
N VAL A 116 5.15 12.16 -24.45
CA VAL A 116 4.22 11.19 -23.86
C VAL A 116 4.82 9.80 -23.98
N THR A 117 5.05 9.13 -22.85
CA THR A 117 5.53 7.75 -22.78
C THR A 117 4.39 6.75 -22.68
N PHE A 118 3.32 7.11 -21.93
CA PHE A 118 2.10 6.29 -21.78
C PHE A 118 0.87 7.20 -21.71
N ASP A 119 -0.22 6.81 -22.39
CA ASP A 119 -1.56 7.38 -22.25
C ASP A 119 -2.57 6.23 -22.31
N ILE A 120 -3.02 5.79 -21.15
CA ILE A 120 -3.97 4.68 -20.99
C ILE A 120 -5.25 5.24 -20.41
N ARG A 121 -6.39 5.00 -21.09
CA ARG A 121 -7.73 5.44 -20.67
C ARG A 121 -8.72 4.33 -20.83
N GLU A 122 -9.20 3.81 -19.71
CA GLU A 122 -10.14 2.72 -19.67
C GLU A 122 -11.41 3.09 -18.88
N ASN A 123 -12.56 2.65 -19.39
CA ASN A 123 -13.86 2.93 -18.78
C ASN A 123 -14.69 1.65 -18.61
N PRO A 124 -14.16 0.61 -17.91
CA PRO A 124 -14.86 -0.64 -17.80
C PRO A 124 -16.06 -0.59 -16.85
N VAL A 125 -16.97 -1.53 -17.06
CA VAL A 125 -18.04 -1.86 -16.11
C VAL A 125 -17.69 -3.17 -15.43
N GLU A 126 -17.65 -3.16 -14.11
CA GLU A 126 -17.52 -4.35 -13.26
C GLU A 126 -18.88 -4.65 -12.62
N GLY A 127 -19.36 -5.87 -12.82
CA GLY A 127 -20.58 -6.39 -12.20
C GLY A 127 -20.30 -7.63 -11.37
N ALA A 128 -21.04 -7.80 -10.28
CA ALA A 128 -20.95 -9.04 -9.51
C ALA A 128 -22.25 -9.40 -8.84
N GLY A 129 -22.54 -10.70 -8.83
CA GLY A 129 -23.63 -11.27 -8.03
C GLY A 129 -23.08 -12.38 -7.14
N TYR A 130 -23.52 -12.45 -5.89
CA TYR A 130 -23.07 -13.50 -4.99
C TYR A 130 -24.19 -14.09 -4.14
N ALA A 131 -23.98 -15.34 -3.73
CA ALA A 131 -24.76 -16.01 -2.71
C ALA A 131 -23.83 -16.66 -1.69
N LYS A 132 -24.10 -16.48 -0.41
CA LYS A 132 -23.36 -17.06 0.71
C LYS A 132 -24.36 -17.63 1.71
N LEU A 133 -24.08 -18.84 2.19
CA LEU A 133 -24.80 -19.46 3.28
C LEU A 133 -23.95 -19.43 4.54
N LYS A 134 -24.51 -19.06 5.68
CA LYS A 134 -23.93 -19.33 6.99
C LYS A 134 -24.79 -20.38 7.67
N TRP A 135 -24.20 -21.53 7.90
CA TRP A 135 -24.89 -22.68 8.49
C TRP A 135 -24.19 -23.13 9.77
N LYS A 136 -24.90 -23.01 10.89
CA LYS A 136 -24.47 -23.60 12.15
C LYS A 136 -24.95 -25.05 12.17
N THR A 137 -24.05 -26.00 12.00
CA THR A 137 -24.34 -27.42 12.02
C THR A 137 -24.09 -27.98 13.42
N GLY A 138 -25.18 -28.11 14.20
CA GLY A 138 -25.11 -28.41 15.62
C GLY A 138 -24.48 -27.31 16.44
N ILE A 139 -23.96 -27.64 17.63
CA ILE A 139 -23.44 -26.67 18.61
C ILE A 139 -21.97 -26.30 18.39
N ARG A 140 -21.26 -27.02 17.50
CA ARG A 140 -19.79 -26.93 17.40
C ARG A 140 -19.24 -26.46 16.07
N MET A 141 -20.04 -26.43 15.02
CA MET A 141 -19.51 -26.13 13.69
C MET A 141 -20.33 -25.08 12.96
N VAL A 142 -19.64 -24.14 12.33
CA VAL A 142 -20.22 -23.17 11.39
C VAL A 142 -19.53 -23.39 10.04
N ILE A 143 -20.31 -23.55 8.99
CA ILE A 143 -19.85 -23.70 7.61
C ILE A 143 -20.39 -22.53 6.80
N GLU A 144 -19.53 -21.88 6.01
CA GLU A 144 -19.90 -20.73 5.19
C GLU A 144 -19.46 -20.92 3.73
N PRO A 145 -20.19 -21.74 2.93
CA PRO A 145 -19.97 -21.79 1.49
C PRO A 145 -20.49 -20.52 0.83
N GLY A 146 -19.81 -20.10 -0.22
CA GLY A 146 -20.19 -18.93 -1.02
C GLY A 146 -19.76 -19.08 -2.47
N VAL A 147 -20.52 -18.47 -3.35
CA VAL A 147 -20.22 -18.32 -4.77
C VAL A 147 -20.41 -16.87 -5.16
N ARG A 148 -19.49 -16.36 -5.96
CA ARG A 148 -19.58 -15.05 -6.59
C ARG A 148 -19.33 -15.20 -8.09
N TYR A 149 -20.22 -14.67 -8.87
CA TYR A 149 -20.05 -14.47 -10.29
C TYR A 149 -19.58 -13.04 -10.52
N ASN A 150 -18.49 -12.85 -11.24
CA ASN A 150 -17.98 -11.55 -11.63
C ASN A 150 -18.13 -11.38 -13.14
N PHE A 151 -18.58 -10.20 -13.54
CA PHE A 151 -18.66 -9.73 -14.90
C PHE A 151 -17.69 -8.54 -15.06
N TYR A 152 -16.97 -8.54 -16.16
CA TYR A 152 -16.11 -7.43 -16.53
C TYR A 152 -16.31 -7.12 -18.02
N SER A 153 -16.62 -5.87 -18.35
CA SER A 153 -17.09 -5.51 -19.69
C SER A 153 -16.06 -5.72 -20.79
N VAL A 154 -14.77 -5.70 -20.47
CA VAL A 154 -13.67 -5.97 -21.43
C VAL A 154 -13.66 -7.45 -21.83
N TYR A 155 -14.04 -8.36 -20.91
CA TYR A 155 -14.15 -9.80 -21.11
C TYR A 155 -15.59 -10.26 -20.93
N ALA A 156 -16.53 -9.64 -21.66
CA ALA A 156 -17.95 -9.84 -21.47
C ALA A 156 -18.42 -11.28 -21.71
N ASP A 157 -17.71 -12.04 -22.53
CA ASP A 157 -18.04 -13.43 -22.88
C ASP A 157 -17.42 -14.46 -21.91
N GLU A 158 -16.60 -14.03 -20.95
CA GLU A 158 -15.91 -14.89 -20.01
C GLU A 158 -16.51 -14.80 -18.60
N PRO A 159 -17.01 -15.92 -18.03
CA PRO A 159 -17.50 -15.92 -16.66
C PRO A 159 -16.38 -16.13 -15.66
N TYR A 160 -16.20 -15.21 -14.74
CA TYR A 160 -15.27 -15.34 -13.61
C TYR A 160 -16.04 -15.75 -12.35
N ILE A 161 -15.83 -17.01 -11.92
CA ILE A 161 -16.54 -17.59 -10.77
C ILE A 161 -15.57 -17.76 -9.61
N ASP A 162 -15.91 -17.14 -8.49
CA ASP A 162 -15.20 -17.29 -7.22
C ASP A 162 -15.98 -18.21 -6.28
N LEU A 163 -15.35 -19.31 -5.89
CA LEU A 163 -15.85 -20.22 -4.89
C LEU A 163 -15.13 -19.98 -3.58
N ARG A 164 -15.86 -19.96 -2.48
CA ARG A 164 -15.30 -19.73 -1.14
C ARG A 164 -15.92 -20.67 -0.14
N LEU A 165 -15.10 -21.21 0.76
CA LEU A 165 -15.55 -22.01 1.88
C LEU A 165 -14.85 -21.53 3.14
N GLY A 166 -15.62 -21.09 4.13
CA GLY A 166 -15.17 -20.85 5.49
C GLY A 166 -15.73 -21.91 6.44
N MET A 167 -14.95 -22.32 7.41
CA MET A 167 -15.35 -23.26 8.47
C MET A 167 -14.80 -22.79 9.81
N LYS A 168 -15.63 -22.85 10.84
CA LYS A 168 -15.21 -22.64 12.22
C LYS A 168 -15.69 -23.83 13.04
N TYR A 169 -14.72 -24.50 13.71
CA TYR A 169 -15.01 -25.64 14.56
C TYR A 169 -14.66 -25.32 16.01
N LEU A 170 -15.63 -25.53 16.91
CA LEU A 170 -15.51 -25.32 18.34
C LEU A 170 -14.95 -26.60 18.98
N LEU A 171 -13.69 -26.57 19.40
CA LEU A 171 -13.03 -27.69 20.12
C LEU A 171 -13.55 -27.80 21.54
N THR A 172 -13.57 -26.64 22.25
CA THR A 172 -14.16 -26.45 23.59
C THR A 172 -14.88 -25.09 23.59
N ASP A 173 -15.55 -24.71 24.66
CA ASP A 173 -16.29 -23.44 24.74
C ASP A 173 -15.40 -22.22 24.44
N ASP A 174 -14.08 -22.33 24.65
CA ASP A 174 -13.12 -21.23 24.50
C ASP A 174 -12.11 -21.44 23.37
N ARG A 175 -12.15 -22.57 22.62
CA ARG A 175 -11.14 -22.93 21.62
C ARG A 175 -11.75 -23.24 20.28
N TYR A 176 -11.17 -22.64 19.24
CA TYR A 176 -11.70 -22.72 17.88
C TYR A 176 -10.59 -23.08 16.89
N ILE A 177 -10.94 -23.86 15.88
CA ILE A 177 -10.17 -24.01 14.64
C ILE A 177 -10.94 -23.30 13.53
N ASN A 178 -10.25 -22.47 12.80
CA ASN A 178 -10.75 -21.75 11.64
C ASN A 178 -10.06 -22.28 10.39
N PHE A 179 -10.83 -22.51 9.33
CA PHE A 179 -10.34 -22.88 8.02
C PHE A 179 -11.03 -22.04 6.96
N ALA A 180 -10.29 -21.56 5.97
CA ALA A 180 -10.86 -20.89 4.82
C ALA A 180 -10.08 -21.27 3.54
N VAL A 181 -10.81 -21.41 2.45
CA VAL A 181 -10.26 -21.58 1.10
C VAL A 181 -11.13 -20.84 0.12
N GLY A 182 -10.53 -20.26 -0.90
CA GLY A 182 -11.27 -19.60 -1.97
C GLY A 182 -10.38 -19.19 -3.13
N ASN A 183 -11.01 -18.98 -4.28
CA ASN A 183 -10.40 -18.31 -5.42
C ASN A 183 -10.98 -16.90 -5.60
N TYR A 184 -10.19 -16.03 -6.20
CA TYR A 184 -10.46 -14.59 -6.32
C TYR A 184 -9.97 -14.09 -7.66
N HIS A 185 -10.70 -13.15 -8.27
CA HIS A 185 -10.29 -12.43 -9.47
C HIS A 185 -10.24 -10.93 -9.19
N GLN A 186 -9.29 -10.25 -9.80
CA GLN A 186 -9.08 -8.81 -9.66
C GLN A 186 -8.86 -8.19 -11.04
N PHE A 187 -9.68 -7.19 -11.39
CA PHE A 187 -9.69 -6.54 -12.71
C PHE A 187 -8.96 -5.18 -12.70
N ILE A 188 -8.64 -4.67 -11.51
CA ILE A 188 -7.88 -3.45 -11.31
C ILE A 188 -6.71 -3.79 -10.43
N GLY A 189 -5.52 -3.40 -10.83
CA GLY A 189 -4.29 -3.66 -10.08
C GLY A 189 -3.42 -2.42 -9.97
N THR A 190 -2.50 -2.45 -9.01
CA THR A 190 -1.41 -1.49 -8.94
C THR A 190 -0.21 -2.03 -9.69
N ILE A 191 0.50 -1.13 -10.35
CA ILE A 191 1.75 -1.41 -11.02
C ILE A 191 2.86 -0.75 -10.24
N GLN A 192 3.91 -1.52 -10.00
CA GLN A 192 5.13 -1.04 -9.37
C GLN A 192 6.33 -1.41 -10.24
N ASP A 193 7.21 -0.45 -10.42
CA ASP A 193 8.53 -0.67 -10.97
C ASP A 193 9.42 -1.28 -9.86
N ASP A 194 9.92 -2.49 -10.09
CA ASP A 194 10.77 -3.20 -9.13
C ASP A 194 12.18 -2.60 -9.05
N PHE A 195 12.60 -1.76 -10.00
CA PHE A 195 13.89 -1.06 -10.00
C PHE A 195 13.77 0.34 -9.38
N ASN A 196 12.70 1.07 -9.74
CA ASN A 196 12.42 2.40 -9.25
C ASN A 196 10.98 2.49 -8.73
N PRO A 197 10.66 1.83 -7.59
CA PRO A 197 9.29 1.84 -7.09
C PRO A 197 8.81 3.29 -6.87
N PRO A 198 7.67 3.69 -7.44
CA PRO A 198 7.13 5.02 -7.25
C PRO A 198 6.79 5.26 -5.78
N ILE A 199 6.67 6.53 -5.38
CA ILE A 199 6.23 6.87 -4.01
C ILE A 199 4.79 6.45 -3.79
N LEU A 200 3.97 6.55 -4.85
CA LEU A 200 2.57 6.15 -4.87
C LEU A 200 2.35 5.09 -5.95
N ASP A 201 1.47 4.13 -5.66
CA ASP A 201 1.10 3.10 -6.62
C ASP A 201 0.26 3.70 -7.75
N ASN A 202 0.59 3.33 -8.99
CA ASN A 202 -0.22 3.64 -10.17
C ASN A 202 -1.25 2.53 -10.37
N TRP A 203 -2.50 2.92 -10.61
CA TRP A 203 -3.61 2.00 -10.78
C TRP A 203 -3.95 1.85 -12.25
N LEU A 204 -4.11 0.62 -12.70
CA LEU A 204 -4.59 0.28 -14.03
C LEU A 204 -5.75 -0.70 -13.96
N ALA A 205 -6.67 -0.57 -14.91
CA ALA A 205 -7.66 -1.60 -15.22
C ALA A 205 -7.09 -2.53 -16.30
N VAL A 206 -7.32 -3.83 -16.19
CA VAL A 206 -6.93 -4.76 -17.25
C VAL A 206 -7.70 -4.48 -18.53
N ASP A 207 -6.99 -4.50 -19.66
CA ASP A 207 -7.53 -4.40 -21.00
C ASP A 207 -7.62 -5.78 -21.67
N GLU A 208 -8.03 -5.84 -22.94
CA GLU A 208 -8.12 -7.08 -23.72
C GLU A 208 -6.77 -7.77 -24.00
N SER A 209 -5.64 -7.14 -23.67
CA SER A 209 -4.30 -7.66 -23.94
C SER A 209 -3.73 -8.52 -22.81
N VAL A 210 -4.28 -8.44 -21.59
CA VAL A 210 -3.79 -9.14 -20.40
C VAL A 210 -4.94 -9.74 -19.59
N ASP A 211 -4.76 -10.96 -19.09
CA ASP A 211 -5.76 -11.61 -18.24
C ASP A 211 -5.87 -10.94 -16.86
N PRO A 212 -7.04 -10.95 -16.22
CA PRO A 212 -7.21 -10.48 -14.86
C PRO A 212 -6.32 -11.26 -13.87
N ALA A 213 -5.80 -10.54 -12.87
CA ALA A 213 -5.10 -11.21 -11.79
C ALA A 213 -6.04 -12.14 -11.04
N SER A 214 -5.54 -13.31 -10.67
CA SER A 214 -6.30 -14.30 -9.91
C SER A 214 -5.46 -14.88 -8.77
N ALA A 215 -6.13 -15.35 -7.71
CA ALA A 215 -5.46 -15.98 -6.58
C ALA A 215 -6.29 -17.12 -6.01
N ILE A 216 -5.59 -18.18 -5.58
CA ILE A 216 -6.13 -19.19 -4.67
C ILE A 216 -5.51 -18.98 -3.30
N GLN A 217 -6.34 -18.90 -2.27
CA GLN A 217 -5.87 -18.71 -0.90
C GLN A 217 -6.42 -19.80 0.01
N ILE A 218 -5.54 -20.31 0.88
CA ILE A 218 -5.87 -21.26 1.96
C ILE A 218 -5.41 -20.65 3.27
N VAL A 219 -6.26 -20.73 4.30
CA VAL A 219 -5.98 -20.22 5.65
C VAL A 219 -6.37 -21.27 6.67
N LEU A 220 -5.51 -21.49 7.66
CA LEU A 220 -5.77 -22.33 8.83
C LEU A 220 -5.43 -21.56 10.09
N GLY A 221 -6.36 -21.48 11.03
CA GLY A 221 -6.22 -20.73 12.26
C GLY A 221 -6.62 -21.52 13.51
N TYR A 222 -5.97 -21.19 14.63
CA TYR A 222 -6.36 -21.58 15.97
C TYR A 222 -6.60 -20.34 16.81
N GLU A 223 -7.69 -20.32 17.57
CA GLU A 223 -8.09 -19.19 18.42
C GLU A 223 -8.51 -19.72 19.79
N GLU A 224 -8.02 -19.11 20.87
CA GLU A 224 -8.35 -19.46 22.23
C GLU A 224 -8.60 -18.22 23.08
N TYR A 225 -9.63 -18.30 23.94
CA TYR A 225 -9.98 -17.28 24.94
C TYR A 225 -9.68 -17.81 26.32
N PHE A 226 -8.98 -17.02 27.14
CA PHE A 226 -8.66 -17.36 28.52
C PHE A 226 -9.35 -16.39 29.48
N GLN A 227 -10.14 -16.92 30.39
CA GLN A 227 -10.79 -16.14 31.46
C GLN A 227 -11.61 -14.94 30.95
N ASP A 228 -12.12 -14.97 29.73
CA ASP A 228 -12.82 -13.85 29.07
C ASP A 228 -11.98 -12.56 28.97
N VAL A 229 -10.71 -12.61 29.31
CA VAL A 229 -9.78 -11.47 29.37
C VAL A 229 -8.72 -11.52 28.27
N TYR A 230 -8.23 -12.70 27.97
CA TYR A 230 -7.15 -12.89 27.02
C TYR A 230 -7.64 -13.63 25.79
N ARG A 231 -7.18 -13.20 24.62
CA ARG A 231 -7.37 -13.87 23.34
C ARG A 231 -6.00 -14.15 22.72
N VAL A 232 -5.81 -15.36 22.26
CA VAL A 232 -4.64 -15.78 21.48
C VAL A 232 -5.11 -16.35 20.16
N GLN A 233 -4.45 -15.97 19.08
CA GLN A 233 -4.73 -16.48 17.74
C GLN A 233 -3.41 -16.82 17.04
N ILE A 234 -3.40 -17.97 16.37
CA ILE A 234 -2.32 -18.42 15.50
C ILE A 234 -2.96 -18.72 14.16
N GLU A 235 -2.41 -18.13 13.10
CA GLU A 235 -2.93 -18.31 11.75
C GLU A 235 -1.79 -18.55 10.78
N THR A 236 -1.98 -19.46 9.84
CA THR A 236 -1.06 -19.67 8.71
C THR A 236 -1.84 -19.59 7.41
N TYR A 237 -1.21 -19.08 6.38
CA TYR A 237 -1.82 -18.94 5.06
C TYR A 237 -0.84 -19.26 3.93
N TYR A 238 -1.42 -19.64 2.80
CA TYR A 238 -0.75 -19.75 1.52
C TYR A 238 -1.62 -19.13 0.44
N LYS A 239 -0.99 -18.35 -0.46
CA LYS A 239 -1.61 -17.77 -1.66
C LYS A 239 -0.79 -18.16 -2.87
N ASP A 240 -1.46 -18.67 -3.90
CA ASP A 240 -0.93 -18.79 -5.26
C ASP A 240 -1.57 -17.71 -6.11
N ILE A 241 -0.77 -16.89 -6.79
CA ILE A 241 -1.22 -15.67 -7.48
C ILE A 241 -0.78 -15.75 -8.93
N LYS A 242 -1.67 -15.42 -9.86
CA LYS A 242 -1.44 -15.42 -11.29
C LYS A 242 -1.71 -14.06 -11.90
N ASN A 243 -1.03 -13.75 -13.00
CA ASN A 243 -1.25 -12.57 -13.82
C ASN A 243 -1.10 -11.24 -13.07
N MET A 244 -0.13 -11.12 -12.14
CA MET A 244 0.26 -9.82 -11.59
C MET A 244 0.97 -9.02 -12.66
N LEU A 245 0.61 -7.75 -12.82
CA LEU A 245 1.30 -6.88 -13.77
C LEU A 245 2.64 -6.41 -13.17
N THR A 246 3.70 -6.51 -13.98
CA THR A 246 5.05 -6.08 -13.62
C THR A 246 5.59 -5.19 -14.73
N TYR A 247 6.19 -4.06 -14.36
CA TYR A 247 6.84 -3.16 -15.31
C TYR A 247 8.13 -3.81 -15.85
N GLU A 248 8.33 -3.71 -17.16
CA GLU A 248 9.51 -4.24 -17.83
C GLU A 248 10.29 -3.09 -18.48
N GLU A 249 11.34 -2.65 -17.80
CA GLU A 249 12.10 -1.42 -18.07
C GLU A 249 12.75 -1.35 -19.47
N PHE A 250 12.98 -2.49 -20.10
CA PHE A 250 13.80 -2.57 -21.32
C PHE A 250 12.99 -2.74 -22.62
N ARG A 251 11.68 -2.87 -22.54
CA ARG A 251 10.84 -2.92 -23.76
C ARG A 251 10.72 -1.58 -24.47
N ALA A 252 10.85 -0.48 -23.74
CA ALA A 252 10.62 0.87 -24.26
C ALA A 252 11.77 1.44 -25.08
N SER A 253 12.95 0.81 -25.09
CA SER A 253 14.16 1.43 -25.65
C SER A 253 14.53 1.05 -27.07
N THR A 254 13.87 0.08 -27.70
CA THR A 254 14.34 -0.42 -29.01
C THR A 254 13.52 0.01 -30.21
N ASP A 255 12.27 0.43 -30.04
CA ASP A 255 11.48 0.95 -31.15
C ASP A 255 10.66 2.17 -30.70
N ALA A 256 10.97 3.32 -31.30
CA ALA A 256 10.26 4.58 -31.12
C ALA A 256 8.83 4.58 -31.73
N GLU A 257 8.19 3.42 -31.80
CA GLU A 257 6.76 3.36 -32.02
C GLU A 257 6.09 3.59 -30.65
N VAL A 258 5.41 4.72 -30.54
CA VAL A 258 4.48 5.06 -29.47
C VAL A 258 3.74 3.79 -29.08
N SER A 259 3.81 3.41 -27.78
CA SER A 259 3.10 2.23 -27.27
C SER A 259 1.68 2.24 -27.83
N SER A 260 1.17 1.12 -28.29
CA SER A 260 -0.17 1.02 -28.92
C SER A 260 -1.29 1.41 -27.94
N GLY A 261 -0.95 1.84 -26.71
CA GLY A 261 -1.86 2.12 -25.61
C GLY A 261 -2.36 0.86 -24.91
N LYS A 262 -1.82 -0.32 -25.26
CA LYS A 262 -2.18 -1.58 -24.62
C LYS A 262 -1.26 -1.90 -23.44
N ILE A 263 -1.85 -2.46 -22.39
CA ILE A 263 -1.12 -2.83 -21.17
C ILE A 263 0.05 -3.77 -21.46
N ARG A 264 -0.16 -4.78 -22.31
CA ARG A 264 0.88 -5.78 -22.65
C ARG A 264 2.14 -5.21 -23.33
N ASP A 265 2.03 -4.04 -23.94
CA ASP A 265 3.18 -3.42 -24.64
C ASP A 265 4.21 -2.90 -23.63
N THR A 266 3.79 -2.65 -22.39
CA THR A 266 4.61 -2.05 -21.33
C THR A 266 4.77 -2.95 -20.12
N PHE A 267 3.74 -3.75 -19.82
CA PHE A 267 3.68 -4.55 -18.61
C PHE A 267 3.61 -6.03 -18.94
N THR A 268 4.40 -6.82 -18.20
CA THR A 268 4.43 -8.26 -18.37
C THR A 268 3.64 -8.93 -17.24
N PRO A 269 2.69 -9.83 -17.54
CA PRO A 269 2.07 -10.68 -16.53
C PRO A 269 3.13 -11.53 -15.82
N SER A 270 3.07 -11.58 -14.50
CA SER A 270 3.92 -12.39 -13.65
C SER A 270 3.08 -13.23 -12.69
N ASP A 271 3.57 -14.40 -12.36
CA ASP A 271 3.00 -15.25 -11.35
C ASP A 271 3.67 -15.01 -9.99
N GLY A 272 3.13 -15.55 -8.92
CA GLY A 272 3.76 -15.43 -7.63
C GLY A 272 3.07 -16.23 -6.55
N TYR A 273 3.68 -16.22 -5.37
CA TYR A 273 3.07 -16.82 -4.20
C TYR A 273 3.43 -16.04 -2.93
N ALA A 274 2.58 -16.19 -1.92
CA ALA A 274 2.85 -15.67 -0.60
C ALA A 274 2.41 -16.66 0.47
N TYR A 275 3.20 -16.78 1.55
CA TYR A 275 2.82 -17.58 2.71
C TYR A 275 3.30 -16.94 4.00
N GLY A 276 2.67 -17.29 5.11
CA GLY A 276 3.04 -16.72 6.39
C GLY A 276 2.44 -17.41 7.60
N LEU A 277 2.94 -16.98 8.76
CA LEU A 277 2.48 -17.34 10.08
C LEU A 277 2.21 -16.06 10.86
N GLU A 278 1.03 -15.95 11.44
CA GLU A 278 0.60 -14.80 12.25
C GLU A 278 0.31 -15.27 13.68
N LEU A 279 0.86 -14.55 14.65
CA LEU A 279 0.63 -14.75 16.08
C LEU A 279 0.01 -13.48 16.63
N PHE A 280 -1.10 -13.61 17.33
CA PHE A 280 -1.79 -12.48 17.95
C PHE A 280 -2.16 -12.80 19.39
N GLY A 281 -1.85 -11.88 20.30
CA GLY A 281 -2.22 -11.96 21.70
C GLY A 281 -2.85 -10.65 22.16
N GLN A 282 -4.01 -10.71 22.80
CA GLN A 282 -4.76 -9.54 23.26
C GLN A 282 -5.19 -9.71 24.72
N LYS A 283 -5.14 -8.61 25.46
CA LYS A 283 -5.77 -8.46 26.76
C LYS A 283 -6.83 -7.34 26.69
N THR A 284 -8.07 -7.67 27.01
CA THR A 284 -9.24 -6.79 26.81
C THR A 284 -9.70 -6.08 28.07
N LEU A 285 -9.42 -6.60 29.26
CA LEU A 285 -9.95 -6.09 30.52
C LEU A 285 -8.84 -5.70 31.50
N GLY A 286 -9.18 -4.76 32.41
CA GLY A 286 -8.32 -4.27 33.49
C GLY A 286 -7.70 -2.90 33.18
N LYS A 287 -6.84 -2.42 34.08
CA LYS A 287 -6.17 -1.12 33.92
C LYS A 287 -5.18 -1.08 32.76
N LEU A 288 -4.56 -2.20 32.46
CA LEU A 288 -3.67 -2.39 31.32
C LEU A 288 -4.37 -3.30 30.32
N THR A 289 -4.64 -2.78 29.13
CA THR A 289 -5.20 -3.49 27.97
C THR A 289 -4.31 -3.29 26.76
N GLY A 290 -4.45 -4.10 25.73
CA GLY A 290 -3.65 -3.98 24.53
C GLY A 290 -3.48 -5.30 23.81
N TRP A 291 -2.59 -5.30 22.82
CA TRP A 291 -2.29 -6.49 22.02
C TRP A 291 -0.85 -6.47 21.50
N ILE A 292 -0.37 -7.65 21.17
CA ILE A 292 0.86 -7.89 20.44
C ILE A 292 0.53 -8.76 19.23
N ALA A 293 1.07 -8.38 18.08
CA ALA A 293 1.01 -9.15 16.85
C ALA A 293 2.42 -9.39 16.32
N TYR A 294 2.66 -10.59 15.83
CA TYR A 294 3.87 -10.96 15.10
C TYR A 294 3.47 -11.65 13.82
N THR A 295 4.10 -11.27 12.72
CA THR A 295 3.93 -11.88 11.40
C THR A 295 5.29 -12.31 10.87
N TYR A 296 5.37 -13.56 10.43
CA TYR A 296 6.39 -14.04 9.50
C TYR A 296 5.74 -14.22 8.13
N SER A 297 6.30 -13.62 7.09
CA SER A 297 5.75 -13.72 5.73
C SER A 297 6.85 -13.76 4.68
N VAL A 298 6.56 -14.43 3.58
CA VAL A 298 7.38 -14.45 2.37
C VAL A 298 6.46 -14.17 1.20
N SER A 299 6.89 -13.26 0.31
CA SER A 299 6.20 -12.94 -0.93
C SER A 299 7.17 -12.96 -2.10
N ARG A 300 6.87 -13.76 -3.12
CA ARG A 300 7.70 -13.96 -4.30
C ARG A 300 6.93 -13.69 -5.58
N LYS A 301 7.66 -13.20 -6.57
CA LYS A 301 7.22 -13.12 -7.97
C LYS A 301 8.06 -14.08 -8.83
N MET A 302 7.44 -14.58 -9.90
CA MET A 302 8.08 -15.37 -10.94
C MET A 302 7.73 -14.72 -12.27
N MET A 303 8.75 -14.35 -13.03
CA MET A 303 8.61 -13.69 -14.33
C MET A 303 9.55 -14.34 -15.33
N ASN A 304 9.10 -14.53 -16.57
CA ASN A 304 9.98 -14.92 -17.64
C ASN A 304 10.85 -13.72 -18.05
N SER A 305 12.16 -13.85 -17.84
CA SER A 305 13.09 -12.82 -18.27
C SER A 305 13.23 -12.87 -19.79
N ILE A 306 13.02 -11.73 -20.44
CA ILE A 306 13.25 -11.60 -21.90
C ILE A 306 14.74 -11.74 -22.29
N TYR A 307 15.66 -11.55 -21.33
CA TYR A 307 17.10 -11.61 -21.60
C TYR A 307 17.68 -13.03 -21.50
N THR A 308 17.15 -13.83 -20.58
CA THR A 308 17.71 -15.16 -20.29
C THR A 308 16.84 -16.29 -20.82
N GLU A 309 15.65 -15.98 -21.35
CA GLU A 309 14.61 -16.96 -21.73
C GLU A 309 14.32 -17.97 -20.60
N SER A 310 14.61 -17.57 -19.35
CA SER A 310 14.44 -18.39 -18.15
C SER A 310 13.51 -17.69 -17.16
N GLU A 311 12.79 -18.51 -16.39
CA GLU A 311 11.98 -18.01 -15.28
C GLU A 311 12.91 -17.49 -14.18
N GLU A 312 12.68 -16.22 -13.77
CA GLU A 312 13.37 -15.59 -12.65
C GLU A 312 12.41 -15.50 -11.46
N GLU A 313 12.83 -16.05 -10.31
CA GLU A 313 12.12 -15.95 -9.06
C GLU A 313 12.81 -14.95 -8.13
N TYR A 314 12.07 -13.94 -7.65
CA TYR A 314 12.59 -12.89 -6.79
C TYR A 314 11.58 -12.45 -5.72
N TYR A 315 12.05 -11.78 -4.65
CA TYR A 315 11.17 -11.19 -3.65
C TYR A 315 10.38 -10.02 -4.24
N THR A 316 9.11 -9.87 -3.83
CA THR A 316 8.38 -8.65 -4.15
C THR A 316 9.01 -7.45 -3.42
N ASN A 317 8.89 -6.26 -3.98
CA ASN A 317 9.42 -5.03 -3.37
C ASN A 317 8.73 -4.67 -2.03
N TRP A 318 7.56 -5.22 -1.72
CA TRP A 318 6.89 -5.07 -0.42
C TRP A 318 7.19 -6.20 0.56
N ASP A 319 8.02 -7.19 0.20
CA ASP A 319 8.36 -8.30 1.08
C ASP A 319 9.12 -7.82 2.32
N ARG A 320 8.60 -8.19 3.49
CA ARG A 320 9.18 -7.97 4.80
C ARG A 320 9.00 -9.25 5.62
N ALA A 321 10.10 -9.98 5.82
CA ALA A 321 10.02 -11.32 6.41
C ALA A 321 9.43 -11.34 7.83
N HIS A 322 9.67 -10.29 8.62
CA HIS A 322 9.21 -10.23 9.99
C HIS A 322 8.56 -8.87 10.29
N ALA A 323 7.44 -8.89 11.00
CA ALA A 323 6.80 -7.70 11.53
C ALA A 323 6.31 -7.94 12.96
N VAL A 324 6.52 -6.99 13.85
CA VAL A 324 6.00 -6.97 15.22
C VAL A 324 5.25 -5.66 15.44
N SER A 325 4.07 -5.75 16.01
CA SER A 325 3.31 -4.58 16.45
C SER A 325 2.82 -4.78 17.87
N VAL A 326 2.97 -3.77 18.70
CA VAL A 326 2.53 -3.75 20.10
C VAL A 326 1.69 -2.50 20.33
N LEU A 327 0.52 -2.67 20.91
CA LEU A 327 -0.32 -1.57 21.37
C LEU A 327 -0.67 -1.80 22.83
N GLY A 328 -0.46 -0.80 23.66
CA GLY A 328 -0.79 -0.81 25.07
C GLY A 328 -1.55 0.43 25.50
N ASN A 329 -2.62 0.23 26.25
CA ASN A 329 -3.39 1.30 26.89
C ASN A 329 -3.38 1.08 28.40
N TYR A 330 -2.99 2.11 29.15
CA TYR A 330 -2.97 2.06 30.61
C TYR A 330 -3.88 3.14 31.20
N MET A 331 -4.99 2.70 31.78
CA MET A 331 -5.91 3.57 32.55
C MET A 331 -5.32 3.79 33.94
N LYS A 332 -4.56 4.88 34.12
CA LYS A 332 -4.02 5.24 35.41
C LYS A 332 -5.13 5.47 36.44
N ASN A 333 -6.17 6.20 36.02
CA ASN A 333 -7.41 6.45 36.74
C ASN A 333 -8.48 6.92 35.75
N GLU A 334 -9.69 7.24 36.21
CA GLU A 334 -10.81 7.70 35.39
C GLU A 334 -10.53 8.98 34.57
N LYS A 335 -9.47 9.72 34.91
CA LYS A 335 -9.10 10.99 34.24
C LYS A 335 -7.93 10.86 33.28
N TRP A 336 -7.09 9.84 33.41
CA TRP A 336 -5.86 9.73 32.66
C TRP A 336 -5.69 8.34 32.04
N GLU A 337 -5.50 8.32 30.74
CA GLU A 337 -5.12 7.18 29.93
C GLU A 337 -3.77 7.44 29.27
N LEU A 338 -2.89 6.45 29.29
CA LEU A 338 -1.60 6.45 28.61
C LEU A 338 -1.63 5.42 27.50
N ASN A 339 -1.18 5.80 26.32
CA ASN A 339 -1.20 4.96 25.12
C ASN A 339 0.23 4.80 24.62
N LEU A 340 0.55 3.58 24.20
CA LEU A 340 1.82 3.23 23.58
C LEU A 340 1.55 2.39 22.33
N LYS A 341 2.22 2.74 21.23
CA LYS A 341 2.27 1.92 20.02
C LYS A 341 3.71 1.76 19.59
N TRP A 342 4.17 0.53 19.49
CA TRP A 342 5.48 0.21 18.94
C TRP A 342 5.34 -0.72 17.77
N ALA A 343 6.07 -0.41 16.70
CA ALA A 343 6.14 -1.22 15.49
C ALA A 343 7.60 -1.48 15.13
N TRP A 344 7.89 -2.71 14.71
CA TRP A 344 9.17 -3.11 14.13
C TRP A 344 8.91 -4.01 12.93
N GLN A 345 9.68 -3.82 11.86
CA GLN A 345 9.61 -4.63 10.65
C GLN A 345 11.04 -4.85 10.14
N SER A 346 11.32 -6.05 9.62
CA SER A 346 12.54 -6.31 8.88
C SER A 346 12.61 -5.46 7.61
N GLY A 347 13.81 -5.26 7.09
CA GLY A 347 14.02 -4.45 5.90
C GLY A 347 13.21 -4.96 4.70
N GLN A 348 12.58 -4.02 4.00
CA GLN A 348 11.89 -4.24 2.73
C GLN A 348 12.88 -4.62 1.64
N ALA A 349 12.48 -5.47 0.70
CA ALA A 349 13.31 -5.82 -0.44
C ALA A 349 13.47 -4.64 -1.40
N TYR A 350 14.64 -4.51 -2.02
CA TYR A 350 14.91 -3.54 -3.08
C TYR A 350 15.99 -4.07 -4.03
N THR A 351 16.04 -3.52 -5.24
CA THR A 351 17.10 -3.83 -6.21
C THR A 351 18.31 -2.93 -5.94
N PRO A 352 19.49 -3.48 -5.53
CA PRO A 352 20.67 -2.69 -5.28
C PRO A 352 21.25 -2.14 -6.58
N ILE A 353 21.79 -0.93 -6.55
CA ILE A 353 22.57 -0.36 -7.65
C ILE A 353 24.03 -0.76 -7.45
N LEU A 354 24.62 -1.42 -8.44
CA LEU A 354 25.99 -1.92 -8.39
C LEU A 354 27.01 -0.95 -8.96
N GLY A 355 26.57 0.00 -9.78
CA GLY A 355 27.44 0.96 -10.43
C GLY A 355 26.64 1.93 -11.29
N TYR A 356 27.35 2.70 -12.07
CA TYR A 356 26.80 3.66 -13.02
C TYR A 356 27.71 3.77 -14.25
N TYR A 357 27.16 4.34 -15.30
CA TYR A 357 27.95 4.79 -16.46
C TYR A 357 27.39 6.12 -16.98
N LEU A 358 28.26 6.86 -17.62
CA LEU A 358 27.93 8.13 -18.24
C LEU A 358 27.90 7.92 -19.76
N GLU A 359 26.76 8.26 -20.36
CA GLU A 359 26.58 8.21 -21.80
C GLU A 359 26.63 9.62 -22.36
N LYS A 360 27.33 9.81 -23.47
CA LYS A 360 27.40 11.07 -24.19
C LYS A 360 27.11 10.87 -25.66
N PHE A 361 26.08 11.50 -26.15
CA PHE A 361 25.79 11.55 -27.58
C PHE A 361 26.54 12.70 -28.27
N PRO A 362 26.94 12.55 -29.53
CA PRO A 362 27.57 13.63 -30.30
C PRO A 362 26.62 14.80 -30.45
N GLY A 363 27.00 15.96 -29.89
CA GLY A 363 26.20 17.18 -29.91
C GLY A 363 25.52 17.52 -28.58
N ASP A 364 25.47 16.60 -27.62
CA ASP A 364 24.94 16.87 -26.28
C ASP A 364 25.91 17.74 -25.45
N PRO A 365 25.42 18.73 -24.74
CA PRO A 365 26.22 19.59 -23.88
C PRO A 365 26.73 18.87 -22.62
N GLY A 366 26.07 17.77 -22.17
CA GLY A 366 26.32 17.05 -20.95
C GLY A 366 26.46 15.54 -21.13
N TYR A 367 26.39 14.84 -20.02
CA TYR A 367 26.36 13.38 -19.93
C TYR A 367 25.02 12.90 -19.40
N ASN A 368 24.49 11.83 -19.95
CA ASN A 368 23.34 11.10 -19.39
C ASN A 368 23.83 10.11 -18.34
N PHE A 369 23.30 10.20 -17.15
CA PHE A 369 23.64 9.34 -16.02
C PHE A 369 22.72 8.11 -16.00
N HIS A 370 23.33 6.93 -16.06
CA HIS A 370 22.63 5.64 -16.03
C HIS A 370 23.14 4.78 -14.88
N THR A 371 22.21 4.21 -14.10
CA THR A 371 22.56 3.26 -13.04
C THR A 371 22.62 1.84 -13.58
N ILE A 372 23.48 1.02 -13.00
CA ILE A 372 23.60 -0.43 -13.30
C ILE A 372 22.93 -1.18 -12.14
N PRO A 373 21.72 -1.69 -12.31
CA PRO A 373 21.04 -2.44 -11.26
C PRO A 373 21.70 -3.80 -11.04
N GLY A 374 21.62 -4.28 -9.81
CA GLY A 374 22.01 -5.63 -9.43
C GLY A 374 20.86 -6.62 -9.60
N VAL A 375 20.96 -7.75 -8.92
CA VAL A 375 19.90 -8.76 -8.92
C VAL A 375 18.63 -8.16 -8.32
N ARG A 376 17.50 -8.34 -9.02
CA ARG A 376 16.19 -7.79 -8.67
C ARG A 376 15.80 -8.15 -7.24
N ASN A 377 15.46 -7.12 -6.45
CA ASN A 377 14.99 -7.22 -5.06
C ASN A 377 15.86 -8.09 -4.13
N SER A 378 17.19 -8.19 -4.43
CA SER A 378 18.14 -8.98 -3.62
C SER A 378 18.65 -8.24 -2.38
N GLY A 379 18.59 -6.91 -2.37
CA GLY A 379 18.95 -6.08 -1.23
C GLY A 379 17.82 -5.96 -0.20
N ARG A 380 18.19 -5.54 1.03
CA ARG A 380 17.23 -5.21 2.10
C ARG A 380 17.54 -3.86 2.67
N TYR A 381 16.50 -2.99 2.76
CA TYR A 381 16.62 -1.75 3.52
C TYR A 381 16.90 -2.05 4.99
N PRO A 382 17.42 -1.10 5.78
CA PRO A 382 17.45 -1.21 7.23
C PRO A 382 16.07 -1.50 7.81
N SER A 383 16.03 -2.15 8.98
CA SER A 383 14.76 -2.43 9.65
C SER A 383 14.03 -1.14 10.02
N TYR A 384 12.74 -1.12 9.78
CA TYR A 384 11.84 -0.06 10.24
C TYR A 384 11.46 -0.27 11.69
N HIS A 385 11.54 0.76 12.54
CA HIS A 385 10.91 0.72 13.85
C HIS A 385 10.49 2.11 14.33
N ARG A 386 9.39 2.16 15.07
CA ARG A 386 8.80 3.40 15.55
C ARG A 386 8.09 3.18 16.88
N LEU A 387 8.28 4.13 17.79
CA LEU A 387 7.56 4.21 19.06
C LEU A 387 6.73 5.49 19.08
N ASP A 388 5.42 5.34 19.28
CA ASP A 388 4.49 6.45 19.51
C ASP A 388 3.99 6.36 20.95
N ILE A 389 4.01 7.47 21.68
CA ILE A 389 3.53 7.58 23.05
C ILE A 389 2.46 8.68 23.10
N GLY A 390 1.36 8.40 23.77
CA GLY A 390 0.29 9.35 23.96
C GLY A 390 -0.29 9.35 25.37
N ALA A 391 -0.91 10.45 25.73
CA ALA A 391 -1.69 10.57 26.95
C ALA A 391 -3.01 11.28 26.63
N VAL A 392 -4.10 10.76 27.20
CA VAL A 392 -5.43 11.36 27.11
C VAL A 392 -5.87 11.77 28.50
N ARG A 393 -6.37 13.00 28.62
CA ARG A 393 -7.00 13.49 29.82
C ARG A 393 -8.48 13.69 29.60
N HIS A 394 -9.30 12.87 30.27
CA HIS A 394 -10.74 12.97 30.28
C HIS A 394 -11.21 14.09 31.23
N GLY A 395 -12.15 14.91 30.77
CA GLY A 395 -12.64 16.03 31.53
C GLY A 395 -13.97 16.56 31.01
N THR A 396 -14.29 17.80 31.37
CA THR A 396 -15.47 18.51 30.89
C THR A 396 -15.15 19.93 30.49
N ILE A 397 -15.67 20.37 29.34
CA ILE A 397 -15.62 21.76 28.87
C ILE A 397 -17.06 22.19 28.58
N PHE A 398 -17.47 23.34 29.11
CA PHE A 398 -18.84 23.86 28.95
C PHE A 398 -19.93 22.83 29.32
N LYS A 399 -19.73 22.04 30.39
CA LYS A 399 -20.61 20.95 30.85
C LYS A 399 -20.78 19.78 29.87
N LYS A 400 -19.96 19.74 28.81
CA LYS A 400 -19.88 18.63 27.85
C LYS A 400 -18.65 17.80 28.15
N LYS A 401 -18.72 16.48 27.94
CA LYS A 401 -17.54 15.62 28.03
C LYS A 401 -16.49 16.08 27.01
N ALA A 402 -15.23 16.10 27.42
CA ALA A 402 -14.12 16.52 26.57
C ALA A 402 -12.86 15.69 26.89
N ASP A 403 -12.15 15.32 25.86
CA ASP A 403 -10.87 14.62 25.91
C ASP A 403 -9.79 15.53 25.35
N PHE A 404 -8.80 15.84 26.16
CA PHE A 404 -7.58 16.49 25.72
C PHE A 404 -6.50 15.41 25.52
N PHE A 405 -5.86 15.38 24.36
CA PHE A 405 -4.78 14.45 24.11
C PHE A 405 -3.48 15.14 23.66
N ILE A 406 -2.38 14.53 24.06
CA ILE A 406 -1.04 14.80 23.56
C ILE A 406 -0.43 13.48 23.08
N GLN A 407 0.20 13.49 21.93
CA GLN A 407 0.89 12.35 21.35
C GLN A 407 2.22 12.77 20.75
N VAL A 408 3.23 11.94 20.89
CA VAL A 408 4.51 12.07 20.20
C VAL A 408 4.68 10.86 19.31
N ILE A 409 4.66 11.08 18.00
CA ILE A 409 4.93 10.07 16.99
C ILE A 409 6.43 9.99 16.80
N ASN A 410 6.97 8.79 16.62
CA ASN A 410 8.40 8.53 16.49
C ASN A 410 9.23 9.14 17.65
N THR A 411 8.87 8.78 18.87
CA THR A 411 9.36 9.39 20.12
C THR A 411 10.89 9.41 20.26
N TYR A 412 11.60 8.44 19.66
CA TYR A 412 13.07 8.37 19.68
C TYR A 412 13.72 8.82 18.38
N ASP A 413 12.97 9.52 17.50
CA ASP A 413 13.43 10.13 16.25
C ASP A 413 14.21 9.19 15.33
N GLN A 414 13.73 7.96 15.19
CA GLN A 414 14.35 6.96 14.30
C GLN A 414 14.25 7.41 12.83
N LYS A 415 15.39 7.46 12.17
CA LYS A 415 15.46 7.66 10.72
C LYS A 415 15.12 6.36 10.02
N ASN A 416 13.85 6.18 9.69
CA ASN A 416 13.36 5.02 8.95
C ASN A 416 13.57 5.25 7.45
N ILE A 417 14.50 4.55 6.87
CA ILE A 417 14.81 4.68 5.44
C ILE A 417 13.61 4.18 4.64
N PHE A 418 13.10 5.06 3.79
CA PHE A 418 12.03 4.76 2.86
C PHE A 418 12.59 4.33 1.50
N ARG A 419 13.65 5.05 1.00
CA ARG A 419 14.20 4.87 -0.32
C ARG A 419 15.63 5.36 -0.39
N TYR A 420 16.43 4.73 -1.25
CA TYR A 420 17.71 5.24 -1.74
C TYR A 420 17.49 5.93 -3.08
N ILE A 421 18.01 7.15 -3.23
CA ILE A 421 18.08 7.87 -4.50
C ILE A 421 19.53 8.02 -4.86
N TYR A 422 19.86 7.68 -6.11
CA TYR A 422 21.21 7.81 -6.65
C TYR A 422 21.25 8.95 -7.63
N ARG A 423 22.24 9.81 -7.50
CA ARG A 423 22.49 10.92 -8.40
C ARG A 423 23.98 11.03 -8.70
N LEU A 424 24.32 11.73 -9.77
CA LEU A 424 25.68 12.17 -9.99
C LEU A 424 26.00 13.30 -9.00
N GLY A 425 27.13 13.24 -8.32
CA GLY A 425 27.62 14.36 -7.51
C GLY A 425 27.86 15.54 -8.44
N ASN A 426 27.26 16.65 -8.10
CA ASN A 426 27.52 17.95 -8.73
C ASN A 426 27.86 18.89 -7.57
N ASP A 427 29.02 18.64 -6.99
CA ASP A 427 29.33 19.25 -5.71
C ASP A 427 30.14 20.51 -5.89
N GLN A 428 29.40 21.59 -6.08
CA GLN A 428 29.85 22.91 -5.71
C GLN A 428 29.39 23.18 -4.26
N ASN A 429 29.76 22.29 -3.32
CA ASN A 429 29.38 22.41 -1.92
C ASN A 429 30.37 23.23 -1.10
N GLY A 430 31.55 23.58 -1.67
CA GLY A 430 32.59 24.31 -1.01
C GLY A 430 33.35 23.49 0.05
N ILE A 431 33.30 22.15 -0.05
CA ILE A 431 34.01 21.25 0.85
C ILE A 431 35.06 20.50 0.07
N ASP A 432 36.30 20.61 0.45
CA ASP A 432 37.42 19.81 -0.04
C ASP A 432 37.35 18.40 0.57
N ASP A 433 36.72 17.46 -0.15
CA ASP A 433 36.40 16.11 0.34
C ASP A 433 37.59 15.13 0.28
N ASP A 434 38.61 15.41 -0.55
CA ASP A 434 39.81 14.58 -0.68
C ASP A 434 41.10 15.24 -0.15
N ASN A 435 40.98 16.47 0.38
CA ASN A 435 42.05 17.28 0.98
C ASN A 435 43.22 17.54 -0.01
N ASP A 436 42.92 17.87 -1.24
CA ASP A 436 43.93 18.29 -2.21
C ASP A 436 43.93 19.80 -2.49
N TRP A 437 43.04 20.57 -1.86
CA TRP A 437 43.05 22.02 -1.88
C TRP A 437 44.23 22.58 -1.08
N VAL A 438 44.92 23.50 -1.69
CA VAL A 438 46.10 24.16 -1.09
C VAL A 438 45.90 25.66 -1.06
N GLU A 439 45.86 26.27 0.15
CA GLU A 439 45.64 27.68 0.38
C GLU A 439 46.54 28.60 -0.47
N GLU A 440 47.81 28.26 -0.62
CA GLU A 440 48.78 29.09 -1.36
C GLU A 440 48.54 29.09 -2.89
N GLU A 441 47.85 28.09 -3.43
CA GLU A 441 47.64 27.87 -4.87
C GLU A 441 46.21 28.06 -5.32
N HIS A 442 45.24 27.73 -4.46
CA HIS A 442 43.83 27.60 -4.84
C HIS A 442 42.91 28.63 -4.19
N ASP A 443 43.33 29.32 -3.12
CA ASP A 443 42.52 30.34 -2.44
C ASP A 443 42.37 31.61 -3.32
N LEU A 444 41.30 31.68 -4.10
CA LEU A 444 41.03 32.78 -5.01
C LEU A 444 40.56 34.08 -4.33
N ASN A 445 39.99 33.95 -3.13
CA ASN A 445 39.37 35.05 -2.43
C ASN A 445 40.20 35.52 -1.19
N GLY A 446 41.24 34.76 -0.82
CA GLY A 446 42.18 35.12 0.24
C GLY A 446 41.63 34.97 1.65
N ASN A 447 40.65 34.09 1.85
CA ASN A 447 40.02 33.88 3.15
C ASN A 447 40.62 32.71 3.95
N GLY A 448 41.52 31.91 3.35
CA GLY A 448 42.20 30.78 3.95
C GLY A 448 41.30 29.54 4.17
N ASN A 449 40.18 29.44 3.46
CA ASN A 449 39.29 28.31 3.53
C ASN A 449 38.89 27.85 2.10
N PRO A 450 38.69 26.55 1.87
CA PRO A 450 38.13 26.05 0.59
C PRO A 450 36.71 26.58 0.44
N ASP A 451 36.42 27.14 -0.73
CA ASP A 451 35.13 27.70 -1.09
C ASP A 451 34.62 27.15 -2.41
N ALA A 452 33.31 27.06 -2.57
CA ALA A 452 32.70 26.55 -3.79
C ALA A 452 33.16 27.33 -5.05
N GLY A 453 33.64 26.60 -6.04
CA GLY A 453 34.15 27.15 -7.31
C GLY A 453 35.63 27.49 -7.31
N GLU A 454 36.36 27.24 -6.23
CA GLU A 454 37.83 27.23 -6.24
C GLU A 454 38.36 25.91 -6.80
N GLU A 455 39.52 25.96 -7.44
CA GLU A 455 40.16 24.76 -8.02
C GLU A 455 40.49 23.77 -6.89
N ASN A 456 40.31 22.47 -7.14
CA ASN A 456 40.51 21.39 -6.17
C ASN A 456 39.66 21.42 -4.91
N VAL A 457 38.48 22.07 -4.92
CA VAL A 457 37.53 22.03 -3.81
C VAL A 457 36.42 21.03 -4.09
N ASP A 458 35.92 21.03 -5.32
CA ASP A 458 34.70 20.29 -5.67
C ASP A 458 34.96 19.10 -6.65
N GLU A 459 36.21 18.85 -7.08
CA GLU A 459 36.54 17.86 -8.11
C GLU A 459 36.42 16.43 -7.62
N ALA A 460 36.65 16.17 -6.33
CA ALA A 460 36.64 14.81 -5.79
C ALA A 460 35.33 14.08 -5.96
N ASP A 461 34.23 14.81 -5.92
CA ASP A 461 32.87 14.27 -6.06
C ASP A 461 32.26 14.49 -7.43
N GLU A 462 32.95 15.27 -8.31
CA GLU A 462 32.48 15.51 -9.66
C GLU A 462 32.41 14.20 -10.46
N GLY A 463 31.22 13.86 -10.90
CA GLY A 463 30.97 12.63 -11.62
C GLY A 463 30.94 11.36 -10.78
N ARG A 464 31.00 11.38 -9.46
CA ARG A 464 30.79 10.22 -8.60
C ARG A 464 29.30 9.99 -8.30
N MET A 465 28.92 8.72 -8.22
CA MET A 465 27.57 8.36 -7.82
C MET A 465 27.40 8.57 -6.31
N GLN A 466 26.49 9.46 -5.94
CA GLN A 466 26.10 9.69 -4.55
C GLN A 466 24.77 9.00 -4.25
N ARG A 467 24.65 8.43 -3.05
CA ARG A 467 23.41 7.85 -2.52
C ARG A 467 22.81 8.73 -1.46
N ASN A 468 21.58 9.19 -1.68
CA ASN A 468 20.81 9.92 -0.70
C ASN A 468 19.77 8.99 -0.05
N ASP A 469 19.74 8.97 1.26
CA ASP A 469 18.83 8.17 2.08
C ASP A 469 17.59 8.99 2.42
N ILE A 470 16.45 8.69 1.77
CA ILE A 470 15.18 9.34 2.10
C ILE A 470 14.56 8.63 3.28
N SER A 471 14.31 9.35 4.36
CA SER A 471 13.67 8.83 5.57
C SER A 471 12.27 9.40 5.77
N LEU A 472 11.37 8.56 6.33
CA LEU A 472 9.98 8.93 6.66
C LEU A 472 9.86 9.36 8.12
N PHE A 473 9.01 10.37 8.34
CA PHE A 473 8.48 10.78 9.64
C PHE A 473 9.53 11.02 10.74
N PRO A 474 10.00 12.27 10.91
CA PRO A 474 10.76 12.66 12.07
C PRO A 474 9.90 12.55 13.34
N LEU A 475 10.43 12.94 14.48
CA LEU A 475 9.64 13.14 15.70
C LEU A 475 8.56 14.20 15.45
N ILE A 476 7.27 13.82 15.63
CA ILE A 476 6.11 14.70 15.42
C ILE A 476 5.29 14.78 16.69
N PRO A 477 5.30 15.91 17.41
CA PRO A 477 4.37 16.15 18.51
C PRO A 477 3.00 16.56 17.96
N THR A 478 1.93 16.01 18.54
CA THR A 478 0.54 16.31 18.19
C THR A 478 -0.25 16.61 19.45
N ILE A 479 -1.12 17.60 19.40
CA ILE A 479 -2.07 17.90 20.47
C ILE A 479 -3.47 18.03 19.87
N GLY A 480 -4.49 17.67 20.65
CA GLY A 480 -5.86 17.82 20.19
C GLY A 480 -6.88 17.80 21.31
N LEU A 481 -8.08 18.21 20.95
CA LEU A 481 -9.23 18.31 21.85
C LEU A 481 -10.46 17.73 21.14
N THR A 482 -11.14 16.79 21.80
CA THR A 482 -12.44 16.26 21.35
C THR A 482 -13.53 16.68 22.34
N ILE A 483 -14.61 17.27 21.87
CA ILE A 483 -15.77 17.64 22.69
C ILE A 483 -16.97 16.82 22.21
N TYR A 484 -17.67 16.18 23.14
CA TYR A 484 -18.84 15.34 22.86
C TYR A 484 -20.14 16.13 23.11
N PHE A 485 -20.94 16.30 22.07
CA PHE A 485 -22.19 17.09 22.11
C PHE A 485 -23.45 16.24 22.36
#